data_dedfad26b4f147bd90d7ec30c51dd069
#
_entry.id   dedfad26b4f147bd90d7ec30c51dd069
#
_cell.length_a   1.000
_cell.length_b   1.000
_cell.length_c   1.000
_cell.angle_alpha   90.00
_cell.angle_beta   90.00
_cell.angle_gamma   90.00
#
_symmetry.space_group_name_H-M   'P 1'
#
loop_
_entity.id
_entity.type
_entity.pdbx_description
1 polymer ?
#
loop_
_entity_poly.entity_id
_entity_poly.type
_entity_poly.pdbx_seq_one_letter_code
_entity_poly.pdbx_strand_id
1 'polypeptide(L)'
;HLPDAALLLSFGDRLEYLGLSSQWQRAIALMRHTNLKGASEASAWRLMNTAVGLALVMREANRADYGNRALGTSLTWKTPWGDLELTAWDTVAHAYDVITSFARGIAVRFDTRNGNNGVSYRIEMRMAAEAAGLASRSYGTVTSAMPVDRSRLRNQGALLKEVRELLTLSRGYGMEPVRQRAMSTAETVSASLSDVVDDSALELVVDLRLAFGRLLAALGANERAEKEHLDTAELSLSQGWTETSCAALALASHAAQARGDNAASRRAWQRCLEAMTTWAMNRPGERCGILVDAVGDPLIAVQVLSALAEVLVEGVEQDSSRAPIVREVISRASTQVSRCVRPPREAVEALARVEERIAP
;
A
#
# COMPACT_ATOMS: atom_id res chain seq x y z
N HIS A 1 -16.61 -4.08 5.33
CA HIS A 1 -16.09 -5.44 5.12
C HIS A 1 -16.42 -5.84 3.69
N LEU A 2 -15.46 -5.71 2.75
CA LEU A 2 -15.53 -6.49 1.52
C LEU A 2 -15.36 -7.96 1.94
N PRO A 3 -16.15 -8.90 1.43
CA PRO A 3 -15.96 -10.30 1.71
C PRO A 3 -14.54 -10.69 1.30
N ASP A 4 -13.83 -11.42 2.17
CA ASP A 4 -12.43 -11.85 1.98
C ASP A 4 -12.14 -12.45 0.60
N ALA A 5 -13.17 -13.03 -0.03
CA ALA A 5 -13.11 -13.57 -1.38
C ALA A 5 -12.93 -12.51 -2.49
N ALA A 6 -13.41 -11.28 -2.29
CA ALA A 6 -13.23 -10.19 -3.28
C ALA A 6 -11.82 -9.57 -3.20
N LEU A 7 -11.21 -9.59 -2.02
CA LEU A 7 -9.82 -9.16 -1.82
C LEU A 7 -8.83 -10.06 -2.58
N LEU A 8 -9.09 -11.37 -2.67
CA LEU A 8 -8.21 -12.32 -3.36
C LEU A 8 -8.24 -12.17 -4.88
N LEU A 9 -9.29 -11.61 -5.48
CA LEU A 9 -9.37 -11.42 -6.94
C LEU A 9 -8.34 -10.42 -7.47
N SER A 10 -8.17 -9.29 -6.78
CA SER A 10 -7.22 -8.26 -7.16
C SER A 10 -5.83 -8.47 -6.54
N PHE A 11 -5.76 -9.29 -5.48
CA PHE A 11 -4.53 -9.51 -4.74
C PHE A 11 -3.51 -10.35 -5.53
N GLY A 12 -3.96 -11.43 -6.19
CA GLY A 12 -3.12 -12.25 -7.04
C GLY A 12 -2.50 -11.47 -8.19
N ASP A 13 -3.32 -10.70 -8.91
CA ASP A 13 -2.87 -9.88 -10.03
C ASP A 13 -1.90 -8.78 -9.57
N ARG A 14 -2.15 -8.20 -8.38
CA ARG A 14 -1.27 -7.20 -7.80
C ARG A 14 0.09 -7.77 -7.40
N LEU A 15 0.11 -8.97 -6.83
CA LEU A 15 1.35 -9.66 -6.49
C LEU A 15 2.13 -10.04 -7.77
N GLU A 16 1.43 -10.51 -8.80
CA GLU A 16 2.05 -10.82 -10.10
C GLU A 16 2.70 -9.57 -10.70
N TYR A 17 1.99 -8.45 -10.71
CA TYR A 17 2.54 -7.17 -11.16
C TYR A 17 3.78 -6.75 -10.36
N LEU A 18 3.72 -6.83 -9.02
CA LEU A 18 4.84 -6.48 -8.15
C LEU A 18 6.05 -7.41 -8.37
N GLY A 19 5.81 -8.71 -8.58
CA GLY A 19 6.86 -9.67 -8.95
C GLY A 19 7.48 -9.35 -10.29
N LEU A 20 6.67 -9.13 -11.34
CA LEU A 20 7.13 -8.81 -12.70
C LEU A 20 7.81 -7.43 -12.81
N SER A 21 7.54 -6.52 -11.89
CA SER A 21 8.19 -5.20 -11.83
C SER A 21 9.37 -5.15 -10.87
N SER A 22 9.83 -6.29 -10.37
CA SER A 22 10.92 -6.43 -9.38
C SER A 22 10.69 -5.65 -8.06
N GLN A 23 9.42 -5.36 -7.72
CA GLN A 23 9.03 -4.69 -6.48
C GLN A 23 8.71 -5.70 -5.37
N TRP A 24 9.52 -6.73 -5.24
CA TRP A 24 9.28 -7.86 -4.33
C TRP A 24 9.23 -7.44 -2.84
N GLN A 25 10.02 -6.43 -2.42
CA GLN A 25 9.96 -5.91 -1.04
C GLN A 25 8.57 -5.39 -0.70
N ARG A 26 7.98 -4.63 -1.64
CA ARG A 26 6.65 -4.06 -1.50
C ARG A 26 5.58 -5.16 -1.47
N ALA A 27 5.77 -6.20 -2.25
CA ALA A 27 4.88 -7.35 -2.24
C ALA A 27 4.94 -8.13 -0.93
N ILE A 28 6.14 -8.35 -0.37
CA ILE A 28 6.32 -8.99 0.95
C ILE A 28 5.70 -8.12 2.06
N ALA A 29 5.88 -6.81 2.01
CA ALA A 29 5.22 -5.91 2.95
C ALA A 29 3.69 -6.00 2.82
N LEU A 30 3.15 -6.01 1.61
CA LEU A 30 1.72 -6.19 1.35
C LEU A 30 1.20 -7.51 1.94
N MET A 31 1.93 -8.62 1.78
CA MET A 31 1.57 -9.90 2.38
C MET A 31 1.48 -9.85 3.91
N ARG A 32 2.39 -9.14 4.55
CA ARG A 32 2.43 -8.98 6.02
C ARG A 32 1.22 -8.22 6.56
N HIS A 33 0.65 -7.33 5.76
CA HIS A 33 -0.49 -6.49 6.15
C HIS A 33 -1.84 -7.06 5.72
N THR A 34 -1.85 -8.04 4.81
CA THR A 34 -3.10 -8.63 4.32
C THR A 34 -3.43 -9.89 5.11
N ASN A 35 -4.61 -9.92 5.71
CA ASN A 35 -5.11 -11.11 6.38
C ASN A 35 -5.60 -12.13 5.33
N LEU A 36 -4.73 -13.06 4.95
CA LEU A 36 -5.03 -14.10 3.97
C LEU A 36 -5.72 -15.35 4.57
N LYS A 37 -6.14 -15.28 5.85
CA LYS A 37 -6.77 -16.42 6.54
C LYS A 37 -8.10 -16.84 5.92
N GLY A 38 -8.83 -15.94 5.27
CA GLY A 38 -10.09 -16.26 4.58
C GLY A 38 -9.94 -16.96 3.23
N ALA A 39 -8.72 -17.30 2.83
CA ALA A 39 -8.47 -17.96 1.54
C ALA A 39 -9.07 -19.38 1.44
N SER A 40 -9.38 -20.04 2.58
CA SER A 40 -9.99 -21.39 2.61
C SER A 40 -11.33 -21.47 1.86
N GLU A 41 -12.08 -20.36 1.75
CA GLU A 41 -13.36 -20.28 1.05
C GLU A 41 -13.23 -19.82 -0.41
N ALA A 42 -12.01 -19.48 -0.84
CA ALA A 42 -11.79 -18.98 -2.19
C ALA A 42 -11.89 -20.12 -3.22
N SER A 43 -12.30 -19.79 -4.44
CA SER A 43 -12.27 -20.74 -5.54
C SER A 43 -10.84 -21.19 -5.86
N ALA A 44 -10.67 -22.44 -6.31
CA ALA A 44 -9.39 -22.98 -6.72
C ALA A 44 -8.64 -22.10 -7.71
N TRP A 45 -9.37 -21.47 -8.64
CA TRP A 45 -8.80 -20.55 -9.62
C TRP A 45 -8.18 -19.32 -8.98
N ARG A 46 -8.84 -18.73 -7.99
CA ARG A 46 -8.32 -17.55 -7.26
C ARG A 46 -7.10 -17.90 -6.43
N LEU A 47 -7.15 -19.03 -5.71
CA LEU A 47 -6.01 -19.53 -4.95
C LEU A 47 -4.79 -19.77 -5.82
N MET A 48 -4.99 -20.42 -6.96
CA MET A 48 -3.93 -20.68 -7.93
C MET A 48 -3.33 -19.38 -8.47
N ASN A 49 -4.14 -18.39 -8.87
CA ASN A 49 -3.65 -17.11 -9.35
C ASN A 49 -2.89 -16.35 -8.27
N THR A 50 -3.38 -16.35 -7.04
CA THR A 50 -2.68 -15.73 -5.91
C THR A 50 -1.34 -16.43 -5.64
N ALA A 51 -1.31 -17.76 -5.70
CA ALA A 51 -0.08 -18.53 -5.53
C ALA A 51 0.94 -18.24 -6.66
N VAL A 52 0.50 -18.09 -7.92
CA VAL A 52 1.38 -17.68 -9.03
C VAL A 52 1.99 -16.30 -8.76
N GLY A 53 1.19 -15.32 -8.36
CA GLY A 53 1.69 -13.99 -8.00
C GLY A 53 2.69 -14.03 -6.85
N LEU A 54 2.41 -14.81 -5.80
CA LEU A 54 3.34 -15.04 -4.68
C LEU A 54 4.64 -15.70 -5.13
N ALA A 55 4.57 -16.74 -5.99
CA ALA A 55 5.74 -17.41 -6.52
C ALA A 55 6.66 -16.44 -7.28
N LEU A 56 6.10 -15.55 -8.10
CA LEU A 56 6.89 -14.53 -8.81
C LEU A 56 7.59 -13.58 -7.84
N VAL A 57 6.91 -13.13 -6.80
CA VAL A 57 7.50 -12.29 -5.75
C VAL A 57 8.65 -13.01 -5.05
N MET A 58 8.46 -14.25 -4.62
CA MET A 58 9.50 -15.04 -3.94
C MET A 58 10.68 -15.32 -4.86
N ARG A 59 10.43 -15.58 -6.14
CA ARG A 59 11.49 -15.75 -7.15
C ARG A 59 12.35 -14.51 -7.28
N GLU A 60 11.74 -13.34 -7.41
CA GLU A 60 12.48 -12.08 -7.54
C GLU A 60 13.25 -11.73 -6.26
N ALA A 61 12.65 -11.97 -5.09
CA ALA A 61 13.36 -11.83 -3.82
C ALA A 61 14.56 -12.79 -3.72
N ASN A 62 14.40 -14.03 -4.18
CA ASN A 62 15.49 -15.01 -4.22
C ASN A 62 16.61 -14.59 -5.19
N ARG A 63 16.29 -14.07 -6.37
CA ARG A 63 17.24 -13.50 -7.33
C ARG A 63 18.02 -12.30 -6.79
N ALA A 64 17.41 -11.56 -5.86
CA ALA A 64 18.02 -10.43 -5.16
C ALA A 64 18.76 -10.83 -3.88
N ASP A 65 19.24 -12.08 -3.80
CA ASP A 65 19.97 -12.64 -2.65
C ASP A 65 19.21 -12.62 -1.31
N TYR A 66 17.88 -12.49 -1.38
CA TYR A 66 17.01 -12.50 -0.19
C TYR A 66 16.49 -13.90 0.17
N GLY A 67 16.86 -14.92 -0.60
CA GLY A 67 16.35 -16.29 -0.49
C GLY A 67 16.53 -16.94 0.88
N ASN A 68 17.63 -16.67 1.56
CA ASN A 68 17.96 -17.22 2.89
C ASN A 68 17.33 -16.41 4.05
N ARG A 69 16.57 -15.36 3.76
CA ARG A 69 15.91 -14.54 4.77
C ARG A 69 14.57 -15.15 5.17
N ALA A 70 14.19 -14.95 6.43
CA ALA A 70 12.89 -15.35 6.91
C ALA A 70 11.77 -14.54 6.24
N LEU A 71 10.67 -15.22 5.90
CA LEU A 71 9.50 -14.62 5.25
C LEU A 71 8.89 -13.47 6.09
N GLY A 72 8.96 -13.58 7.43
CA GLY A 72 8.47 -12.57 8.35
C GLY A 72 6.95 -12.49 8.45
N THR A 73 6.23 -13.41 7.80
CA THR A 73 4.77 -13.58 7.89
C THR A 73 4.42 -15.04 7.75
N SER A 74 3.33 -15.48 8.38
CA SER A 74 2.81 -16.83 8.19
C SER A 74 1.68 -16.82 7.18
N LEU A 75 1.62 -17.86 6.37
CA LEU A 75 0.57 -18.08 5.39
C LEU A 75 0.03 -19.49 5.55
N THR A 76 -1.23 -19.62 5.92
CA THR A 76 -1.87 -20.92 6.13
C THR A 76 -3.18 -20.95 5.36
N TRP A 77 -3.25 -21.82 4.37
CA TRP A 77 -4.46 -22.12 3.62
C TRP A 77 -4.80 -23.60 3.78
N LYS A 78 -5.94 -23.85 4.38
CA LYS A 78 -6.55 -25.20 4.48
C LYS A 78 -7.70 -25.27 3.50
N THR A 79 -7.51 -25.95 2.37
CA THR A 79 -8.48 -25.92 1.27
C THR A 79 -8.76 -27.31 0.73
N PRO A 80 -9.93 -27.55 0.11
CA PRO A 80 -10.21 -28.82 -0.59
C PRO A 80 -9.23 -29.12 -1.72
N TRP A 81 -8.46 -28.12 -2.15
CA TRP A 81 -7.54 -28.18 -3.27
C TRP A 81 -6.11 -28.51 -2.85
N GLY A 82 -5.82 -28.50 -1.57
CA GLY A 82 -4.54 -28.75 -0.94
C GLY A 82 -4.29 -27.77 0.19
N ASP A 83 -3.29 -28.10 0.98
CA ASP A 83 -2.84 -27.27 2.10
C ASP A 83 -1.58 -26.53 1.71
N LEU A 84 -1.51 -25.26 2.10
CA LEU A 84 -0.32 -24.44 2.05
C LEU A 84 -0.05 -23.92 3.45
N GLU A 85 1.11 -24.25 4.00
CA GLU A 85 1.49 -23.84 5.34
C GLU A 85 2.92 -23.32 5.34
N LEU A 86 3.04 -22.04 5.66
CA LEU A 86 4.31 -21.34 5.81
C LEU A 86 4.29 -20.59 7.13
N THR A 87 5.38 -20.69 7.84
CA THR A 87 5.61 -19.95 9.09
C THR A 87 6.39 -18.66 8.81
N ALA A 88 6.37 -17.72 9.74
CA ALA A 88 7.15 -16.52 9.64
C ALA A 88 8.67 -16.76 9.63
N TRP A 89 9.10 -17.94 10.01
CA TRP A 89 10.50 -18.35 10.08
C TRP A 89 11.00 -19.08 8.83
N ASP A 90 10.09 -19.52 7.96
CA ASP A 90 10.47 -20.14 6.69
C ASP A 90 11.25 -19.16 5.84
N THR A 91 12.24 -19.67 5.12
CA THR A 91 13.02 -18.84 4.21
C THR A 91 12.22 -18.48 2.97
N VAL A 92 12.56 -17.37 2.33
CA VAL A 92 11.94 -16.97 1.06
C VAL A 92 12.14 -18.05 -0.03
N ALA A 93 13.28 -18.70 -0.06
CA ALA A 93 13.55 -19.81 -0.98
C ALA A 93 12.61 -21.00 -0.73
N HIS A 94 12.46 -21.42 0.55
CA HIS A 94 11.52 -22.47 0.92
C HIS A 94 10.08 -22.08 0.59
N ALA A 95 9.70 -20.82 0.87
CA ALA A 95 8.37 -20.32 0.53
C ALA A 95 8.11 -20.37 -0.99
N TYR A 96 9.11 -20.05 -1.82
CA TYR A 96 9.00 -20.20 -3.27
C TYR A 96 8.64 -21.62 -3.68
N ASP A 97 9.37 -22.63 -3.14
CA ASP A 97 9.16 -24.03 -3.49
C ASP A 97 7.77 -24.53 -3.07
N VAL A 98 7.36 -24.20 -1.84
CA VAL A 98 6.04 -24.61 -1.29
C VAL A 98 4.90 -23.97 -2.09
N ILE A 99 4.97 -22.65 -2.34
CA ILE A 99 3.94 -21.92 -3.08
C ILE A 99 3.84 -22.40 -4.53
N THR A 100 4.98 -22.62 -5.19
CA THR A 100 5.03 -23.13 -6.57
C THR A 100 4.41 -24.52 -6.64
N SER A 101 4.74 -25.41 -5.71
CA SER A 101 4.18 -26.77 -5.63
C SER A 101 2.67 -26.73 -5.41
N PHE A 102 2.18 -25.84 -4.56
CA PHE A 102 0.75 -25.65 -4.34
C PHE A 102 0.02 -25.18 -5.60
N ALA A 103 0.55 -24.17 -6.31
CA ALA A 103 -0.03 -23.68 -7.56
C ALA A 103 -0.12 -24.80 -8.63
N ARG A 104 0.96 -25.56 -8.78
CA ARG A 104 1.03 -26.71 -9.70
C ARG A 104 0.03 -27.80 -9.34
N GLY A 105 -0.11 -28.12 -8.05
CA GLY A 105 -1.07 -29.10 -7.58
C GLY A 105 -2.51 -28.77 -7.96
N ILE A 106 -2.90 -27.50 -7.85
CA ILE A 106 -4.23 -27.03 -8.29
C ILE A 106 -4.36 -27.12 -9.81
N ALA A 107 -3.34 -26.70 -10.56
CA ALA A 107 -3.36 -26.70 -12.02
C ALA A 107 -3.54 -28.11 -12.62
N VAL A 108 -2.82 -29.09 -12.07
CA VAL A 108 -2.94 -30.51 -12.47
C VAL A 108 -4.37 -31.02 -12.27
N ARG A 109 -5.06 -30.65 -11.20
CA ARG A 109 -6.47 -31.03 -10.99
C ARG A 109 -7.41 -30.41 -12.03
N PHE A 110 -7.18 -29.16 -12.43
CA PHE A 110 -7.93 -28.57 -13.55
C PHE A 110 -7.67 -29.29 -14.87
N ASP A 111 -6.41 -29.61 -15.15
CA ASP A 111 -6.02 -30.32 -16.37
C ASP A 111 -6.62 -31.72 -16.44
N THR A 112 -6.58 -32.46 -15.32
CA THR A 112 -7.21 -33.78 -15.22
C THR A 112 -8.72 -33.70 -15.52
N ARG A 113 -9.41 -32.70 -14.94
CA ARG A 113 -10.83 -32.48 -15.21
C ARG A 113 -11.10 -32.10 -16.66
N ASN A 114 -10.23 -31.31 -17.27
CA ASN A 114 -10.40 -30.78 -18.64
C ASN A 114 -9.86 -31.74 -19.71
N GLY A 115 -9.16 -32.82 -19.34
CA GLY A 115 -8.56 -33.78 -20.27
C GLY A 115 -7.40 -33.20 -21.12
N ASN A 116 -6.72 -32.15 -20.61
CA ASN A 116 -5.59 -31.51 -21.29
C ASN A 116 -4.64 -30.89 -20.26
N ASN A 117 -3.49 -30.37 -20.70
CA ASN A 117 -2.47 -29.72 -19.86
C ASN A 117 -2.48 -28.18 -19.98
N GLY A 118 -3.56 -27.57 -20.43
CA GLY A 118 -3.60 -26.15 -20.77
C GLY A 118 -3.45 -25.22 -19.57
N VAL A 119 -3.94 -25.64 -18.39
CA VAL A 119 -3.83 -24.83 -17.16
C VAL A 119 -2.39 -24.89 -16.62
N SER A 120 -1.81 -26.08 -16.50
CA SER A 120 -0.41 -26.25 -16.07
C SER A 120 0.54 -25.50 -17.00
N TYR A 121 0.38 -25.63 -18.32
CA TYR A 121 1.19 -24.90 -19.29
C TYR A 121 1.11 -23.38 -19.08
N ARG A 122 -0.10 -22.84 -18.85
CA ARG A 122 -0.31 -21.40 -18.64
C ARG A 122 0.36 -20.90 -17.37
N ILE A 123 0.25 -21.61 -16.25
CA ILE A 123 0.87 -21.16 -15.00
C ILE A 123 2.39 -21.28 -15.07
N GLU A 124 2.95 -22.30 -15.74
CA GLU A 124 4.40 -22.40 -15.95
C GLU A 124 4.92 -21.22 -16.78
N MET A 125 4.22 -20.86 -17.86
CA MET A 125 4.57 -19.68 -18.65
C MET A 125 4.52 -18.39 -17.83
N ARG A 126 3.52 -18.21 -16.96
CA ARG A 126 3.42 -17.04 -16.08
C ARG A 126 4.54 -17.04 -15.04
N MET A 127 4.82 -18.17 -14.39
CA MET A 127 5.90 -18.29 -13.41
C MET A 127 7.29 -18.14 -14.04
N ALA A 128 7.46 -18.51 -15.32
CA ALA A 128 8.70 -18.35 -16.05
C ALA A 128 8.86 -16.93 -16.64
N ALA A 129 7.80 -16.11 -16.69
CA ALA A 129 7.86 -14.76 -17.23
C ALA A 129 8.96 -13.95 -16.54
N GLU A 130 9.86 -13.39 -17.32
CA GLU A 130 10.90 -12.52 -16.77
C GLU A 130 10.31 -11.20 -16.34
N ALA A 131 10.88 -10.64 -15.26
CA ALA A 131 10.52 -9.32 -14.83
C ALA A 131 10.77 -8.36 -16.02
N ALA A 132 9.72 -7.70 -16.48
CA ALA A 132 9.88 -6.68 -17.48
C ALA A 132 10.88 -5.67 -16.93
N GLY A 133 11.98 -5.46 -17.63
CA GLY A 133 13.04 -4.54 -17.26
C GLY A 133 12.57 -3.09 -17.29
N LEU A 134 11.56 -2.78 -16.49
CA LEU A 134 11.35 -1.44 -15.98
C LEU A 134 12.64 -1.15 -15.24
N ALA A 135 13.52 -0.40 -15.93
CA ALA A 135 14.85 -0.10 -15.54
C ALA A 135 14.94 -0.15 -14.02
N SER A 136 15.59 -1.19 -13.51
CA SER A 136 15.96 -1.30 -12.13
C SER A 136 16.68 0.02 -11.88
N ARG A 137 15.96 1.02 -11.36
CA ARG A 137 16.65 2.06 -10.64
C ARG A 137 17.35 1.25 -9.58
N SER A 138 18.63 1.09 -9.76
CA SER A 138 19.49 0.40 -8.85
C SER A 138 19.23 0.99 -7.48
N TYR A 139 18.35 0.35 -6.73
CA TYR A 139 18.38 0.50 -5.30
C TYR A 139 19.78 0.05 -4.95
N GLY A 140 20.59 1.01 -4.52
CA GLY A 140 21.99 0.81 -4.30
C GLY A 140 22.20 -0.54 -3.64
N THR A 141 23.12 -1.30 -4.18
CA THR A 141 23.54 -2.60 -3.67
C THR A 141 23.50 -2.51 -2.15
N VAL A 142 22.60 -3.27 -1.53
CA VAL A 142 22.55 -3.40 -0.07
C VAL A 142 23.88 -4.05 0.32
N THR A 143 24.88 -3.20 0.48
CA THR A 143 26.16 -3.59 1.01
C THR A 143 25.92 -4.07 2.42
N SER A 144 26.20 -5.34 2.62
CA SER A 144 26.36 -5.99 3.93
C SER A 144 25.23 -5.69 4.92
N ALA A 145 24.18 -6.49 4.82
CA ALA A 145 23.10 -6.44 5.80
C ALA A 145 23.67 -6.70 7.20
N MET A 146 23.73 -5.66 8.00
CA MET A 146 23.77 -5.85 9.46
C MET A 146 22.60 -6.75 9.85
N PRO A 147 22.76 -7.64 10.82
CA PRO A 147 21.68 -8.52 11.24
C PRO A 147 20.48 -7.66 11.62
N VAL A 148 19.40 -7.81 10.85
CA VAL A 148 18.14 -7.10 11.11
C VAL A 148 17.70 -7.45 12.53
N ASP A 149 17.55 -6.46 13.39
CA ASP A 149 17.00 -6.68 14.72
C ASP A 149 15.52 -7.04 14.61
N ARG A 150 15.27 -8.35 14.58
CA ARG A 150 13.92 -8.94 14.42
C ARG A 150 12.99 -8.56 15.58
N SER A 151 13.55 -8.28 16.76
CA SER A 151 12.75 -7.85 17.90
C SER A 151 12.18 -6.46 17.66
N ARG A 152 12.97 -5.59 17.05
CA ARG A 152 12.60 -4.22 16.70
C ARG A 152 11.50 -4.19 15.61
N LEU A 153 11.65 -4.98 14.53
CA LEU A 153 10.61 -5.06 13.49
C LEU A 153 9.28 -5.56 14.03
N ARG A 154 9.30 -6.55 14.93
CA ARG A 154 8.09 -7.02 15.60
C ARG A 154 7.47 -5.91 16.46
N ASN A 155 8.29 -5.16 17.19
CA ASN A 155 7.81 -4.06 18.00
C ASN A 155 7.20 -2.95 17.16
N GLN A 156 7.83 -2.55 16.05
CA GLN A 156 7.30 -1.54 15.15
C GLN A 156 5.98 -1.99 14.47
N GLY A 157 5.89 -3.24 14.05
CA GLY A 157 4.65 -3.82 13.51
C GLY A 157 3.52 -3.87 14.54
N ALA A 158 3.82 -4.21 15.79
CA ALA A 158 2.85 -4.19 16.89
C ALA A 158 2.39 -2.76 17.20
N LEU A 159 3.32 -1.80 17.24
CA LEU A 159 3.00 -0.38 17.42
C LEU A 159 2.13 0.18 16.28
N LEU A 160 2.44 -0.15 15.04
CA LEU A 160 1.61 0.25 13.89
C LEU A 160 0.18 -0.28 14.01
N LYS A 161 0.02 -1.54 14.41
CA LYS A 161 -1.30 -2.14 14.64
C LYS A 161 -2.04 -1.40 15.74
N GLU A 162 -1.38 -1.11 16.86
CA GLU A 162 -1.98 -0.40 18.00
C GLU A 162 -2.38 1.03 17.61
N VAL A 163 -1.52 1.77 16.91
CA VAL A 163 -1.85 3.12 16.42
C VAL A 163 -3.07 3.10 15.49
N ARG A 164 -3.14 2.15 14.56
CA ARG A 164 -4.30 1.99 13.66
C ARG A 164 -5.58 1.65 14.41
N GLU A 165 -5.51 0.81 15.44
CA GLU A 165 -6.64 0.51 16.32
C GLU A 165 -7.13 1.77 17.05
N LEU A 166 -6.22 2.53 17.66
CA LEU A 166 -6.55 3.78 18.36
C LEU A 166 -7.18 4.82 17.44
N LEU A 167 -6.67 4.97 16.21
CA LEU A 167 -7.26 5.84 15.20
C LEU A 167 -8.67 5.37 14.78
N THR A 168 -8.91 4.08 14.72
CA THR A 168 -10.24 3.52 14.42
C THR A 168 -11.22 3.78 15.55
N LEU A 169 -10.79 3.53 16.79
CA LEU A 169 -11.61 3.80 17.98
C LEU A 169 -11.93 5.28 18.15
N SER A 170 -10.95 6.17 17.90
CA SER A 170 -11.14 7.61 17.98
C SER A 170 -12.16 8.14 16.99
N ARG A 171 -12.26 7.54 15.81
CA ARG A 171 -13.29 7.90 14.81
C ARG A 171 -14.70 7.48 15.21
N GLY A 172 -14.82 6.32 15.87
CA GLY A 172 -16.12 5.79 16.30
C GLY A 172 -16.65 6.43 17.59
N TYR A 173 -15.75 6.67 18.54
CA TYR A 173 -16.12 7.06 19.91
C TYR A 173 -15.53 8.41 20.34
N GLY A 174 -14.77 9.07 19.49
CA GLY A 174 -13.97 10.24 19.83
C GLY A 174 -12.64 9.86 20.50
N MET A 175 -11.74 10.84 20.63
CA MET A 175 -10.40 10.61 21.18
C MET A 175 -10.42 10.45 22.71
N GLU A 176 -11.35 11.09 23.41
CA GLU A 176 -11.33 11.17 24.88
C GLU A 176 -11.31 9.80 25.58
N PRO A 177 -12.13 8.79 25.18
CA PRO A 177 -12.10 7.48 25.84
C PRO A 177 -10.79 6.72 25.67
N VAL A 178 -9.99 7.05 24.66
CA VAL A 178 -8.71 6.36 24.36
C VAL A 178 -7.49 7.26 24.56
N ARG A 179 -7.67 8.52 25.02
CA ARG A 179 -6.63 9.55 25.10
C ARG A 179 -5.40 9.09 25.86
N GLN A 180 -5.58 8.53 27.05
CA GLN A 180 -4.45 8.11 27.89
C GLN A 180 -3.62 7.00 27.20
N ARG A 181 -4.30 5.99 26.64
CA ARG A 181 -3.65 4.92 25.88
C ARG A 181 -2.95 5.49 24.65
N ALA A 182 -3.59 6.42 23.94
CA ALA A 182 -3.04 7.06 22.76
C ALA A 182 -1.78 7.89 23.08
N MET A 183 -1.75 8.61 24.20
CA MET A 183 -0.57 9.35 24.66
C MET A 183 0.61 8.41 25.00
N SER A 184 0.36 7.34 25.75
CA SER A 184 1.40 6.35 26.08
C SER A 184 1.93 5.65 24.82
N THR A 185 1.05 5.29 23.89
CA THR A 185 1.46 4.71 22.61
C THR A 185 2.28 5.71 21.78
N ALA A 186 1.90 6.99 21.77
CA ALA A 186 2.65 8.03 21.07
C ALA A 186 4.07 8.23 21.61
N GLU A 187 4.26 8.15 22.92
CA GLU A 187 5.59 8.20 23.55
C GLU A 187 6.44 6.98 23.14
N THR A 188 5.85 5.79 23.17
CA THR A 188 6.52 4.54 22.78
C THR A 188 6.93 4.56 21.31
N VAL A 189 6.05 5.03 20.42
CA VAL A 189 6.35 5.18 18.97
C VAL A 189 7.47 6.20 18.77
N SER A 190 7.41 7.35 19.45
CA SER A 190 8.43 8.39 19.34
C SER A 190 9.82 7.85 19.74
N ALA A 191 9.91 7.09 20.83
CA ALA A 191 11.14 6.43 21.24
C ALA A 191 11.63 5.41 20.20
N SER A 192 10.72 4.58 19.66
CA SER A 192 11.06 3.58 18.64
C SER A 192 11.55 4.19 17.33
N LEU A 193 11.09 5.38 16.95
CA LEU A 193 11.48 6.08 15.73
C LEU A 193 12.77 6.90 15.87
N SER A 194 13.23 7.15 17.09
CA SER A 194 14.45 7.92 17.36
C SER A 194 15.74 7.17 17.03
N ASP A 195 15.67 5.84 16.96
CA ASP A 195 16.82 5.02 16.63
C ASP A 195 17.07 4.93 15.13
N VAL A 196 18.30 4.65 14.73
CA VAL A 196 18.68 4.54 13.31
C VAL A 196 17.83 3.49 12.58
N VAL A 197 17.27 3.88 11.44
CA VAL A 197 16.43 3.03 10.60
C VAL A 197 17.31 2.14 9.72
N ASP A 198 17.08 0.84 9.78
CA ASP A 198 17.64 -0.10 8.81
C ASP A 198 16.81 -0.03 7.51
N ASP A 199 17.46 0.08 6.36
CA ASP A 199 16.81 0.15 5.04
C ASP A 199 15.82 -1.00 4.79
N SER A 200 16.04 -2.16 5.40
CA SER A 200 15.15 -3.32 5.29
C SER A 200 13.78 -3.13 5.97
N ALA A 201 13.65 -2.12 6.83
CA ALA A 201 12.43 -1.81 7.59
C ALA A 201 11.74 -0.52 7.10
N LEU A 202 12.27 0.13 6.09
CA LEU A 202 11.92 1.50 5.74
C LEU A 202 10.43 1.70 5.42
N GLU A 203 9.80 0.76 4.70
CA GLU A 203 8.35 0.82 4.43
C GLU A 203 7.53 0.77 5.72
N LEU A 204 7.87 -0.13 6.64
CA LEU A 204 7.18 -0.25 7.92
C LEU A 204 7.35 1.02 8.76
N VAL A 205 8.54 1.61 8.72
CA VAL A 205 8.85 2.87 9.41
C VAL A 205 8.03 4.02 8.82
N VAL A 206 7.95 4.13 7.50
CA VAL A 206 7.14 5.15 6.83
C VAL A 206 5.65 4.98 7.16
N ASP A 207 5.13 3.76 7.11
CA ASP A 207 3.76 3.45 7.51
C ASP A 207 3.48 3.81 8.97
N LEU A 208 4.44 3.50 9.86
CA LEU A 208 4.34 3.84 11.28
C LEU A 208 4.39 5.36 11.48
N ARG A 209 5.28 6.08 10.80
CA ARG A 209 5.36 7.55 10.85
C ARG A 209 4.07 8.22 10.37
N LEU A 210 3.50 7.77 9.24
CA LEU A 210 2.21 8.28 8.75
C LEU A 210 1.09 8.06 9.77
N ALA A 211 0.98 6.85 10.31
CA ALA A 211 -0.03 6.54 11.32
C ALA A 211 0.22 7.34 12.62
N PHE A 212 1.47 7.49 13.01
CA PHE A 212 1.88 8.26 14.19
C PHE A 212 1.54 9.74 14.06
N GLY A 213 1.89 10.38 12.94
CA GLY A 213 1.53 11.78 12.70
C GLY A 213 0.02 12.01 12.77
N ARG A 214 -0.80 11.07 12.25
CA ARG A 214 -2.27 11.11 12.37
C ARG A 214 -2.73 10.95 13.82
N LEU A 215 -2.07 10.11 14.63
CA LEU A 215 -2.36 9.98 16.05
C LEU A 215 -2.04 11.27 16.80
N LEU A 216 -0.90 11.89 16.51
CA LEU A 216 -0.53 13.19 17.07
C LEU A 216 -1.55 14.28 16.72
N ALA A 217 -2.02 14.34 15.47
CA ALA A 217 -3.05 15.28 15.06
C ALA A 217 -4.38 15.03 15.80
N ALA A 218 -4.79 13.77 15.96
CA ALA A 218 -5.98 13.41 16.72
C ALA A 218 -5.89 13.75 18.21
N LEU A 219 -4.66 13.74 18.77
CA LEU A 219 -4.38 14.20 20.14
C LEU A 219 -4.31 15.73 20.27
N GLY A 220 -4.36 16.47 19.17
CA GLY A 220 -4.23 17.93 19.12
C GLY A 220 -2.79 18.43 19.09
N ALA A 221 -1.79 17.54 19.00
CA ALA A 221 -0.37 17.88 18.89
C ALA A 221 0.02 18.23 17.45
N ASN A 222 -0.66 19.22 16.85
CA ASN A 222 -0.63 19.52 15.42
C ASN A 222 0.76 19.95 14.92
N GLU A 223 1.55 20.67 15.71
CA GLU A 223 2.92 21.04 15.32
C GLU A 223 3.83 19.82 15.17
N ARG A 224 3.74 18.87 16.10
CA ARG A 224 4.50 17.60 16.01
C ARG A 224 3.98 16.73 14.87
N ALA A 225 2.67 16.72 14.65
CA ALA A 225 2.05 16.00 13.53
C ALA A 225 2.53 16.53 12.18
N GLU A 226 2.53 17.86 11.99
CA GLU A 226 3.04 18.51 10.80
C GLU A 226 4.50 18.13 10.53
N LYS A 227 5.36 18.26 11.55
CA LYS A 227 6.79 17.92 11.43
C LYS A 227 6.96 16.45 11.03
N GLU A 228 6.27 15.51 11.70
CA GLU A 228 6.37 14.08 11.42
C GLU A 228 5.92 13.77 9.99
N HIS A 229 4.88 14.42 9.50
CA HIS A 229 4.41 14.26 8.13
C HIS A 229 5.38 14.85 7.10
N LEU A 230 6.00 16.00 7.37
CA LEU A 230 7.01 16.59 6.48
C LEU A 230 8.26 15.69 6.40
N ASP A 231 8.76 15.22 7.54
CA ASP A 231 9.91 14.31 7.59
C ASP A 231 9.59 13.00 6.83
N THR A 232 8.36 12.50 6.97
CA THR A 232 7.88 11.31 6.24
C THR A 232 7.78 11.56 4.74
N ALA A 233 7.35 12.74 4.33
CA ALA A 233 7.27 13.11 2.92
C ALA A 233 8.66 13.16 2.28
N GLU A 234 9.65 13.74 2.95
CA GLU A 234 11.02 13.81 2.47
C GLU A 234 11.66 12.42 2.37
N LEU A 235 11.47 11.60 3.39
CA LEU A 235 11.93 10.21 3.39
C LEU A 235 11.30 9.41 2.25
N SER A 236 9.99 9.52 2.05
CA SER A 236 9.28 8.83 0.97
C SER A 236 9.74 9.31 -0.40
N LEU A 237 9.98 10.61 -0.58
CA LEU A 237 10.44 11.17 -1.83
C LEU A 237 11.85 10.70 -2.18
N SER A 238 12.76 10.61 -1.19
CA SER A 238 14.11 10.09 -1.38
C SER A 238 14.13 8.64 -1.86
N GLN A 239 13.08 7.87 -1.54
CA GLN A 239 12.89 6.48 -1.97
C GLN A 239 12.09 6.36 -3.28
N GLY A 240 11.67 7.46 -3.88
CA GLY A 240 10.83 7.47 -5.08
C GLY A 240 9.37 7.07 -4.83
N TRP A 241 8.91 7.08 -3.59
CA TRP A 241 7.53 6.75 -3.19
C TRP A 241 6.66 8.02 -3.23
N THR A 242 6.40 8.48 -4.44
CA THR A 242 5.73 9.77 -4.67
C THR A 242 4.33 9.81 -4.10
N GLU A 243 3.55 8.71 -4.19
CA GLU A 243 2.20 8.62 -3.65
C GLU A 243 2.17 8.78 -2.12
N THR A 244 3.12 8.15 -1.45
CA THR A 244 3.25 8.23 0.01
C THR A 244 3.70 9.64 0.44
N SER A 245 4.60 10.25 -0.34
CA SER A 245 5.01 11.64 -0.13
C SER A 245 3.83 12.61 -0.31
N CYS A 246 3.00 12.44 -1.35
CA CYS A 246 1.79 13.25 -1.55
C CYS A 246 0.82 13.12 -0.37
N ALA A 247 0.59 11.89 0.12
CA ALA A 247 -0.26 11.65 1.29
C ALA A 247 0.29 12.35 2.53
N ALA A 248 1.58 12.25 2.78
CA ALA A 248 2.25 12.89 3.91
C ALA A 248 2.16 14.42 3.83
N LEU A 249 2.39 15.02 2.65
CA LEU A 249 2.28 16.46 2.43
C LEU A 249 0.85 16.97 2.63
N ALA A 250 -0.16 16.23 2.18
CA ALA A 250 -1.55 16.57 2.43
C ALA A 250 -1.88 16.54 3.93
N LEU A 251 -1.42 15.52 4.64
CA LEU A 251 -1.60 15.42 6.09
C LEU A 251 -0.85 16.53 6.85
N ALA A 252 0.36 16.91 6.40
CA ALA A 252 1.09 18.04 6.94
C ALA A 252 0.34 19.37 6.75
N SER A 253 -0.22 19.59 5.56
CA SER A 253 -1.06 20.76 5.27
C SER A 253 -2.25 20.85 6.23
N HIS A 254 -2.95 19.73 6.47
CA HIS A 254 -4.07 19.69 7.42
C HIS A 254 -3.63 19.95 8.86
N ALA A 255 -2.51 19.40 9.29
CA ALA A 255 -1.98 19.64 10.64
C ALA A 255 -1.61 21.13 10.84
N ALA A 256 -0.97 21.75 9.84
CA ALA A 256 -0.66 23.17 9.85
C ALA A 256 -1.94 24.04 9.89
N GLN A 257 -2.96 23.69 9.10
CA GLN A 257 -4.25 24.36 9.11
C GLN A 257 -4.94 24.26 10.46
N ALA A 258 -4.95 23.08 11.08
CA ALA A 258 -5.55 22.87 12.39
C ALA A 258 -4.88 23.67 13.51
N ARG A 259 -3.61 24.05 13.35
CA ARG A 259 -2.87 24.93 14.25
C ARG A 259 -3.02 26.42 13.91
N GLY A 260 -3.70 26.74 12.81
CA GLY A 260 -3.93 28.11 12.34
C GLY A 260 -2.79 28.69 11.47
N ASP A 261 -1.77 27.90 11.11
CA ASP A 261 -0.68 28.35 10.23
C ASP A 261 -1.03 28.13 8.76
N ASN A 262 -1.82 29.08 8.23
CA ASN A 262 -2.25 29.04 6.85
C ASN A 262 -1.09 29.17 5.83
N ALA A 263 0.05 29.74 6.23
CA ALA A 263 1.20 29.86 5.35
C ALA A 263 1.93 28.51 5.20
N ALA A 264 2.15 27.79 6.31
CA ALA A 264 2.70 26.44 6.29
C ALA A 264 1.77 25.47 5.56
N SER A 265 0.45 25.54 5.83
CA SER A 265 -0.55 24.75 5.14
C SER A 265 -0.48 24.91 3.62
N ARG A 266 -0.46 26.15 3.13
CA ARG A 266 -0.34 26.43 1.68
C ARG A 266 0.96 25.90 1.09
N ARG A 267 2.10 26.07 1.77
CA ARG A 267 3.39 25.53 1.30
C ARG A 267 3.38 24.02 1.19
N ALA A 268 2.88 23.32 2.19
CA ALA A 268 2.79 21.87 2.17
C ALA A 268 1.84 21.38 1.05
N TRP A 269 0.71 22.05 0.87
CA TRP A 269 -0.24 21.75 -0.19
C TRP A 269 0.33 22.00 -1.59
N GLN A 270 1.05 23.10 -1.79
CA GLN A 270 1.71 23.38 -3.06
C GLN A 270 2.75 22.30 -3.41
N ARG A 271 3.59 21.90 -2.45
CA ARG A 271 4.52 20.77 -2.64
C ARG A 271 3.79 19.46 -2.99
N CYS A 272 2.63 19.21 -2.39
CA CYS A 272 1.78 18.06 -2.72
C CYS A 272 1.33 18.13 -4.18
N LEU A 273 0.84 19.27 -4.66
CA LEU A 273 0.41 19.47 -6.04
C LEU A 273 1.57 19.30 -7.03
N GLU A 274 2.74 19.85 -6.74
CA GLU A 274 3.95 19.67 -7.56
C GLU A 274 4.36 18.20 -7.67
N ALA A 275 4.34 17.47 -6.55
CA ALA A 275 4.62 16.04 -6.54
C ALA A 275 3.55 15.24 -7.32
N MET A 276 2.26 15.58 -7.18
CA MET A 276 1.18 14.97 -7.95
C MET A 276 1.30 15.24 -9.46
N THR A 277 1.66 16.45 -9.85
CA THR A 277 1.88 16.79 -11.26
C THR A 277 2.99 15.94 -11.87
N THR A 278 4.10 15.82 -11.17
CA THR A 278 5.22 14.94 -11.60
C THR A 278 4.79 13.48 -11.68
N TRP A 279 3.96 13.03 -10.74
CA TRP A 279 3.48 11.66 -10.67
C TRP A 279 2.42 11.35 -11.73
N ALA A 280 1.52 12.28 -12.04
CA ALA A 280 0.44 12.13 -13.00
C ALA A 280 0.95 11.82 -14.43
N MET A 281 2.16 12.25 -14.74
CA MET A 281 2.83 11.94 -16.01
C MET A 281 3.21 10.46 -16.14
N ASN A 282 3.23 9.68 -15.04
CA ASN A 282 3.82 8.33 -14.96
C ASN A 282 2.83 7.19 -14.68
N ARG A 283 1.57 7.23 -15.08
CA ARG A 283 0.50 6.21 -14.90
C ARG A 283 -0.22 6.25 -13.54
N PRO A 284 -1.18 7.15 -13.34
CA PRO A 284 -1.84 7.38 -12.05
C PRO A 284 -2.93 6.36 -11.66
N GLY A 285 -3.56 5.66 -12.61
CA GLY A 285 -4.76 4.85 -12.32
C GLY A 285 -4.57 3.73 -11.31
N GLU A 286 -3.40 3.08 -11.32
CA GLU A 286 -3.12 1.93 -10.45
C GLU A 286 -2.76 2.34 -9.00
N ARG A 287 -2.39 3.60 -8.79
CA ARG A 287 -1.76 4.10 -7.56
C ARG A 287 -2.69 4.91 -6.64
N CYS A 288 -3.83 5.37 -7.16
CA CYS A 288 -4.80 6.14 -6.35
C CYS A 288 -5.28 5.38 -5.10
N GLY A 289 -5.36 4.04 -5.16
CA GLY A 289 -5.71 3.21 -4.00
C GLY A 289 -4.70 3.35 -2.87
N ILE A 290 -3.41 3.34 -3.20
CA ILE A 290 -2.31 3.48 -2.21
C ILE A 290 -2.36 4.86 -1.57
N LEU A 291 -2.59 5.91 -2.37
CA LEU A 291 -2.73 7.28 -1.89
C LEU A 291 -3.88 7.40 -0.89
N VAL A 292 -5.06 6.85 -1.22
CA VAL A 292 -6.24 6.86 -0.34
C VAL A 292 -5.96 6.11 0.97
N ASP A 293 -5.35 4.94 0.88
CA ASP A 293 -5.02 4.11 2.04
C ASP A 293 -3.99 4.80 2.95
N ALA A 294 -2.98 5.44 2.36
CA ALA A 294 -1.96 6.17 3.10
C ALA A 294 -2.54 7.41 3.80
N VAL A 295 -3.40 8.17 3.13
CA VAL A 295 -4.13 9.29 3.75
C VAL A 295 -5.05 8.78 4.86
N GLY A 296 -5.80 7.71 4.60
CA GLY A 296 -6.64 7.02 5.56
C GLY A 296 -7.77 7.86 6.18
N ASP A 297 -7.98 9.10 5.74
CA ASP A 297 -9.07 9.99 6.13
C ASP A 297 -9.91 10.36 4.90
N PRO A 298 -11.23 10.06 4.89
CA PRO A 298 -12.05 10.30 3.71
C PRO A 298 -12.10 11.76 3.26
N LEU A 299 -12.10 12.71 4.20
CA LEU A 299 -12.16 14.14 3.90
C LEU A 299 -10.89 14.61 3.17
N ILE A 300 -9.73 14.23 3.68
CA ILE A 300 -8.43 14.55 3.07
C ILE A 300 -8.30 13.80 1.74
N ALA A 301 -8.73 12.54 1.68
CA ALA A 301 -8.69 11.75 0.46
C ALA A 301 -9.52 12.39 -0.66
N VAL A 302 -10.71 12.93 -0.37
CA VAL A 302 -11.53 13.67 -1.35
C VAL A 302 -10.77 14.89 -1.88
N GLN A 303 -10.15 15.68 -1.01
CA GLN A 303 -9.38 16.86 -1.42
C GLN A 303 -8.20 16.51 -2.31
N VAL A 304 -7.45 15.47 -1.94
CA VAL A 304 -6.28 15.00 -2.72
C VAL A 304 -6.71 14.45 -4.07
N LEU A 305 -7.75 13.62 -4.11
CA LEU A 305 -8.23 13.03 -5.35
C LEU A 305 -8.89 14.06 -6.28
N SER A 306 -9.59 15.06 -5.75
CA SER A 306 -10.15 16.14 -6.57
C SER A 306 -9.05 16.99 -7.21
N ALA A 307 -8.03 17.36 -6.44
CA ALA A 307 -6.87 18.08 -6.97
C ALA A 307 -6.10 17.25 -8.01
N LEU A 308 -5.95 15.93 -7.78
CA LEU A 308 -5.35 15.04 -8.77
C LEU A 308 -6.17 14.96 -10.06
N ALA A 309 -7.50 14.90 -9.96
CA ALA A 309 -8.38 14.88 -11.13
C ALA A 309 -8.25 16.18 -11.95
N GLU A 310 -8.17 17.34 -11.30
CA GLU A 310 -7.93 18.63 -11.97
C GLU A 310 -6.58 18.65 -12.71
N VAL A 311 -5.51 18.17 -12.10
CA VAL A 311 -4.18 18.06 -12.75
C VAL A 311 -4.21 17.13 -13.96
N LEU A 312 -4.90 15.99 -13.83
CA LEU A 312 -4.95 15.00 -14.90
C LEU A 312 -5.82 15.42 -16.08
N VAL A 313 -6.93 16.14 -15.85
CA VAL A 313 -7.84 16.55 -16.93
C VAL A 313 -7.17 17.53 -17.90
N GLU A 314 -6.23 18.35 -17.45
CA GLU A 314 -5.44 19.21 -18.34
C GLU A 314 -4.63 18.40 -19.36
N GLY A 315 -4.19 17.19 -18.99
CA GLY A 315 -3.51 16.28 -19.90
C GLY A 315 -4.44 15.53 -20.86
N VAL A 316 -5.74 15.43 -20.58
CA VAL A 316 -6.72 14.74 -21.46
C VAL A 316 -6.93 15.53 -22.76
N GLU A 317 -6.89 16.85 -22.71
CA GLU A 317 -7.01 17.72 -23.88
C GLU A 317 -5.86 17.49 -24.89
N GLN A 318 -4.69 17.05 -24.39
CA GLN A 318 -3.52 16.73 -25.21
C GLN A 318 -3.48 15.25 -25.62
N ASP A 319 -4.06 14.36 -24.81
CA ASP A 319 -4.05 12.92 -25.00
C ASP A 319 -5.33 12.27 -24.45
N SER A 320 -6.30 12.06 -25.33
CA SER A 320 -7.61 11.46 -24.99
C SER A 320 -7.52 10.04 -24.38
N SER A 321 -6.38 9.34 -24.56
CA SER A 321 -6.15 8.02 -23.94
C SER A 321 -6.12 8.08 -22.41
N ARG A 322 -6.00 9.28 -21.82
CA ARG A 322 -5.99 9.51 -20.36
C ARG A 322 -7.39 9.60 -19.75
N ALA A 323 -8.44 9.80 -20.56
CA ALA A 323 -9.80 9.94 -20.03
C ALA A 323 -10.26 8.77 -19.14
N PRO A 324 -9.96 7.49 -19.42
CA PRO A 324 -10.30 6.39 -18.51
C PRO A 324 -9.65 6.52 -17.13
N ILE A 325 -8.42 7.05 -17.07
CA ILE A 325 -7.68 7.24 -15.82
C ILE A 325 -8.36 8.31 -14.97
N VAL A 326 -8.72 9.44 -15.58
CA VAL A 326 -9.44 10.52 -14.88
C VAL A 326 -10.78 10.02 -14.35
N ARG A 327 -11.53 9.23 -15.14
CA ARG A 327 -12.78 8.62 -14.69
C ARG A 327 -12.58 7.70 -13.48
N GLU A 328 -11.50 6.94 -13.42
CA GLU A 328 -11.19 6.11 -12.25
C GLU A 328 -10.90 6.97 -11.01
N VAL A 329 -10.11 8.03 -11.15
CA VAL A 329 -9.83 8.97 -10.04
C VAL A 329 -11.13 9.58 -9.52
N ILE A 330 -12.01 10.05 -10.40
CA ILE A 330 -13.33 10.61 -10.04
C ILE A 330 -14.18 9.56 -9.34
N SER A 331 -14.26 8.34 -9.84
CA SER A 331 -15.02 7.25 -9.22
C SER A 331 -14.53 6.96 -7.79
N ARG A 332 -13.22 6.95 -7.59
CA ARG A 332 -12.64 6.79 -6.24
C ARG A 332 -12.92 7.97 -5.34
N ALA A 333 -12.82 9.20 -5.87
CA ALA A 333 -13.17 10.41 -5.13
C ALA A 333 -14.65 10.41 -4.71
N SER A 334 -15.57 10.07 -5.61
CA SER A 334 -17.00 9.95 -5.33
C SER A 334 -17.30 8.89 -4.26
N THR A 335 -16.54 7.78 -4.27
CA THR A 335 -16.61 6.77 -3.21
C THR A 335 -16.18 7.34 -1.85
N GLN A 336 -15.16 8.19 -1.81
CA GLN A 336 -14.76 8.84 -0.55
C GLN A 336 -15.75 9.94 -0.13
N VAL A 337 -16.31 10.70 -1.08
CA VAL A 337 -17.39 11.68 -0.82
C VAL A 337 -18.56 11.01 -0.08
N SER A 338 -18.99 9.82 -0.51
CA SER A 338 -20.08 9.08 0.14
C SER A 338 -19.75 8.62 1.58
N ARG A 339 -18.47 8.59 1.95
CA ARG A 339 -18.01 8.26 3.31
C ARG A 339 -17.87 9.47 4.21
N CYS A 340 -17.94 10.69 3.66
CA CYS A 340 -17.86 11.93 4.41
C CYS A 340 -19.22 12.33 4.93
N VAL A 341 -19.33 12.69 6.22
CA VAL A 341 -20.56 13.27 6.78
C VAL A 341 -20.83 14.65 6.17
N ARG A 342 -19.78 15.40 5.91
CA ARG A 342 -19.82 16.72 5.24
C ARG A 342 -18.61 16.81 4.31
N PRO A 343 -18.76 16.45 3.03
CA PRO A 343 -17.65 16.54 2.08
C PRO A 343 -17.27 18.01 1.83
N PRO A 344 -16.00 18.30 1.53
CA PRO A 344 -15.54 19.64 1.21
C PRO A 344 -16.22 20.15 -0.06
N ARG A 345 -16.93 21.26 0.03
CA ARG A 345 -17.74 21.80 -1.09
C ARG A 345 -16.87 22.07 -2.31
N GLU A 346 -15.71 22.72 -2.11
CA GLU A 346 -14.76 23.03 -3.18
C GLU A 346 -14.27 21.79 -3.93
N ALA A 347 -13.99 20.71 -3.21
CA ALA A 347 -13.54 19.46 -3.81
C ALA A 347 -14.65 18.76 -4.61
N VAL A 348 -15.91 18.82 -4.14
CA VAL A 348 -17.06 18.28 -4.87
C VAL A 348 -17.32 19.08 -6.14
N GLU A 349 -17.25 20.42 -6.07
CA GLU A 349 -17.38 21.30 -7.22
C GLU A 349 -16.23 21.11 -8.23
N ALA A 350 -15.00 20.85 -7.75
CA ALA A 350 -13.86 20.52 -8.60
C ALA A 350 -14.11 19.22 -9.39
N LEU A 351 -14.59 18.17 -8.71
CA LEU A 351 -14.92 16.90 -9.36
C LEU A 351 -16.00 17.07 -10.44
N ALA A 352 -17.07 17.84 -10.14
CA ALA A 352 -18.12 18.12 -11.13
C ALA A 352 -17.57 18.84 -12.37
N ARG A 353 -16.71 19.84 -12.19
CA ARG A 353 -16.05 20.51 -13.33
C ARG A 353 -15.21 19.56 -14.17
N VAL A 354 -14.49 18.63 -13.53
CA VAL A 354 -13.67 17.64 -14.23
C VAL A 354 -14.55 16.64 -14.98
N GLU A 355 -15.66 16.19 -14.39
CA GLU A 355 -16.65 15.33 -15.06
C GLU A 355 -17.20 15.98 -16.34
N GLU A 356 -17.58 17.26 -16.27
CA GLU A 356 -18.07 18.02 -17.43
C GLU A 356 -17.02 18.08 -18.58
N ARG A 357 -15.71 18.22 -18.25
CA ARG A 357 -14.63 18.30 -19.22
C ARG A 357 -14.27 16.98 -19.90
N ILE A 358 -14.57 15.83 -19.26
CA ILE A 358 -14.33 14.50 -19.81
C ILE A 358 -15.59 13.79 -20.33
N ALA A 359 -16.74 14.47 -20.22
CA ALA A 359 -17.98 14.01 -20.84
C ALA A 359 -17.78 13.87 -22.37
N PRO A 360 -18.34 12.81 -23.00
CA PRO A 360 -18.15 12.55 -24.42
C PRO A 360 -18.77 13.63 -25.31
#